data_2cf0c3dec47a9203648ef32b4110b025
#
_entry.id   2cf0c3dec47a9203648ef32b4110b025
#
_cell.length_a   1.000
_cell.length_b   1.000
_cell.length_c   1.000
_cell.angle_alpha   90.00
_cell.angle_beta   90.00
_cell.angle_gamma   90.00
#
_symmetry.space_group_name_H-M   'P 1'
#
loop_
_entity.id
_entity.type
_entity.pdbx_description
1 polymer ?
#
loop_
_entity_poly.entity_id
_entity_poly.type
_entity_poly.pdbx_seq_one_letter_code
_entity_poly.pdbx_strand_id
1 'polypeptide(L)'
;EFGNTALIGENRQGVILDYQLFRESAADSQLLFESLLRVWEGTGHHVEGVVTDRGFASAANSRALKEGNTFDGLCPRKPAKLSQRMQEEKFARLQRRRAQTEARIGILKHGFLGQPMRAKGFAHRELALAWGVLTHNLWMLARMRKIKKKAAPKAVLLQAAA
;
A
#
# COMPACT_ATOMS: atom_id res chain seq x y z
N GLU A 1 16.05 -8.87 16.47
CA GLU A 1 15.28 -9.90 15.73
C GLU A 1 15.66 -9.83 14.27
N PHE A 2 16.28 -10.88 13.77
CA PHE A 2 16.60 -10.98 12.34
C PHE A 2 15.35 -11.51 11.60
N GLY A 3 14.45 -10.62 11.20
CA GLY A 3 13.29 -10.94 10.39
C GLY A 3 13.55 -10.66 8.90
N ASN A 4 12.82 -11.33 8.01
CA ASN A 4 12.81 -10.96 6.61
C ASN A 4 12.13 -9.60 6.44
N THR A 5 12.64 -8.76 5.55
CA THR A 5 12.01 -7.51 5.14
C THR A 5 10.90 -7.80 4.13
N ALA A 6 9.77 -7.13 4.23
CA ALA A 6 8.69 -7.20 3.25
C ALA A 6 8.34 -5.81 2.72
N LEU A 7 8.20 -5.70 1.41
CA LEU A 7 7.59 -4.55 0.74
C LEU A 7 6.09 -4.80 0.63
N ILE A 8 5.28 -3.77 0.89
CA ILE A 8 3.83 -3.80 0.73
C ILE A 8 3.39 -2.52 0.03
N GLY A 9 2.76 -2.67 -1.11
CA GLY A 9 2.12 -1.59 -1.87
C GLY A 9 0.60 -1.71 -1.83
N GLU A 10 -0.09 -0.67 -1.37
CA GLU A 10 -1.56 -0.66 -1.30
C GLU A 10 -2.15 0.49 -2.12
N ASN A 11 -3.37 0.30 -2.60
CA ASN A 11 -4.11 1.35 -3.26
C ASN A 11 -4.85 2.25 -2.24
N ARG A 12 -5.57 3.24 -2.79
CA ARG A 12 -6.36 4.21 -2.01
C ARG A 12 -7.41 3.55 -1.10
N GLN A 13 -7.95 2.41 -1.47
CA GLN A 13 -8.97 1.68 -0.72
C GLN A 13 -8.38 0.74 0.33
N GLY A 14 -7.06 0.54 0.34
CA GLY A 14 -6.35 -0.36 1.24
C GLY A 14 -6.28 -1.80 0.72
N VAL A 15 -6.52 -2.01 -0.57
CA VAL A 15 -6.25 -3.28 -1.22
C VAL A 15 -4.76 -3.34 -1.53
N ILE A 16 -4.10 -4.40 -1.14
CA ILE A 16 -2.69 -4.64 -1.43
C ILE A 16 -2.56 -5.04 -2.89
N LEU A 17 -1.84 -4.24 -3.67
CA LEU A 17 -1.62 -4.45 -5.10
C LEU A 17 -0.25 -5.07 -5.39
N ASP A 18 0.72 -4.85 -4.51
CA ASP A 18 2.05 -5.40 -4.63
C ASP A 18 2.59 -5.82 -3.26
N TYR A 19 3.29 -6.95 -3.22
CA TYR A 19 4.01 -7.41 -2.05
C TYR A 19 5.21 -8.26 -2.45
N GLN A 20 6.27 -8.15 -1.68
CA GLN A 20 7.46 -8.97 -1.88
C GLN A 20 8.16 -9.22 -0.54
N LEU A 21 8.62 -10.43 -0.33
CA LEU A 21 9.47 -10.80 0.81
C LEU A 21 10.92 -10.88 0.34
N PHE A 22 11.85 -10.34 1.14
CA PHE A 22 13.28 -10.34 0.80
C PHE A 22 14.05 -11.22 1.78
N ARG A 23 15.00 -12.00 1.25
CA ARG A 23 15.96 -12.76 2.05
C ARG A 23 16.95 -11.83 2.75
N GLU A 24 17.41 -10.85 2.00
CA GLU A 24 18.34 -9.81 2.43
C GLU A 24 17.66 -8.45 2.34
N SER A 25 18.07 -7.51 3.17
CA SER A 25 17.51 -6.16 3.15
C SER A 25 18.05 -5.40 1.94
N ALA A 26 17.21 -5.17 0.95
CA ALA A 26 17.50 -4.25 -0.14
C ALA A 26 17.23 -2.79 0.31
N ALA A 27 17.93 -1.84 -0.31
CA ALA A 27 17.64 -0.43 -0.05
C ALA A 27 16.28 -0.06 -0.63
N ASP A 28 15.39 0.50 0.19
CA ASP A 28 14.02 0.85 -0.20
C ASP A 28 13.96 1.68 -1.49
N SER A 29 14.94 2.58 -1.68
CA SER A 29 15.01 3.41 -2.88
C SER A 29 15.21 2.64 -4.19
N GLN A 30 15.67 1.41 -4.13
CA GLN A 30 15.86 0.55 -5.30
C GLN A 30 14.59 -0.24 -5.64
N LEU A 31 13.68 -0.42 -4.68
CA LEU A 31 12.49 -1.27 -4.80
C LEU A 31 11.30 -0.58 -5.47
N LEU A 32 11.33 0.77 -5.59
CA LEU A 32 10.17 1.54 -6.01
C LEU A 32 9.69 1.19 -7.42
N PHE A 33 10.60 1.17 -8.39
CA PHE A 33 10.21 0.97 -9.79
C PHE A 33 9.77 -0.46 -10.09
N GLU A 34 10.43 -1.44 -9.50
CA GLU A 34 10.02 -2.83 -9.62
C GLU A 34 8.61 -3.04 -9.05
N SER A 35 8.30 -2.39 -7.92
CA SER A 35 6.96 -2.40 -7.34
C SER A 35 5.93 -1.76 -8.26
N LEU A 36 6.21 -0.58 -8.82
CA LEU A 36 5.31 0.09 -9.76
C LEU A 36 5.10 -0.72 -11.05
N LEU A 37 6.14 -1.37 -11.53
CA LEU A 37 6.06 -2.25 -12.71
C LEU A 37 5.15 -3.45 -12.43
N ARG A 38 5.32 -4.15 -11.30
CA ARG A 38 4.44 -5.27 -10.90
C ARG A 38 2.98 -4.83 -10.75
N VAL A 39 2.74 -3.63 -10.19
CA VAL A 39 1.38 -3.08 -10.10
C VAL A 39 0.80 -2.85 -11.49
N TRP A 40 1.57 -2.29 -12.42
CA TRP A 40 1.12 -2.08 -13.79
C TRP A 40 0.86 -3.40 -14.52
N GLU A 41 1.76 -4.37 -14.44
CA GLU A 41 1.59 -5.71 -15.03
C GLU A 41 0.37 -6.45 -14.48
N GLY A 42 0.15 -6.36 -13.16
CA GLY A 42 -0.97 -7.04 -12.49
C GLY A 42 -2.34 -6.37 -12.67
N THR A 43 -2.38 -5.06 -12.94
CA THR A 43 -3.64 -4.30 -13.00
C THR A 43 -3.95 -3.70 -14.36
N GLY A 44 -2.97 -3.55 -15.23
CA GLY A 44 -3.08 -2.83 -16.50
C GLY A 44 -3.24 -1.31 -16.33
N HIS A 45 -3.11 -0.78 -15.10
CA HIS A 45 -3.34 0.62 -14.81
C HIS A 45 -2.07 1.37 -14.44
N HIS A 46 -1.91 2.56 -15.01
CA HIS A 46 -0.85 3.48 -14.63
C HIS A 46 -1.10 4.04 -13.22
N VAL A 47 -0.02 4.14 -12.42
CA VAL A 47 -0.09 4.70 -11.07
C VAL A 47 -0.03 6.23 -11.14
N GLU A 48 -1.15 6.90 -10.86
CA GLU A 48 -1.27 8.38 -10.92
C GLU A 48 -0.43 9.11 -9.86
N GLY A 49 -0.07 8.45 -8.79
CA GLY A 49 0.73 9.03 -7.72
C GLY A 49 1.11 8.01 -6.67
N VAL A 50 2.29 8.16 -6.11
CA VAL A 50 2.83 7.27 -5.09
C VAL A 50 3.17 8.06 -3.83
N VAL A 51 2.92 7.48 -2.68
CA VAL A 51 3.35 7.99 -1.38
C VAL A 51 4.14 6.91 -0.65
N THR A 52 5.30 7.28 -0.14
CA THR A 52 6.19 6.36 0.57
C THR A 52 6.76 6.99 1.83
N ASP A 53 7.47 6.21 2.61
CA ASP A 53 8.31 6.72 3.69
C ASP A 53 9.61 7.34 3.17
N ARG A 54 10.48 7.74 4.11
CA ARG A 54 11.76 8.41 3.81
C ARG A 54 12.79 7.49 3.15
N GLY A 55 12.68 6.18 3.32
CA GLY A 55 13.61 5.19 2.77
C GLY A 55 13.64 5.22 1.25
N PHE A 56 12.49 5.45 0.62
CA PHE A 56 12.32 5.48 -0.83
C PHE A 56 12.77 6.80 -1.47
N ALA A 57 12.98 7.88 -0.68
CA ALA A 57 13.30 9.19 -1.23
C ALA A 57 14.72 9.24 -1.79
N SER A 58 14.83 9.42 -3.11
CA SER A 58 16.07 9.69 -3.84
C SER A 58 15.82 10.66 -4.99
N ALA A 59 16.88 11.33 -5.47
CA ALA A 59 16.78 12.22 -6.63
C ALA A 59 16.42 11.43 -7.91
N ALA A 60 16.94 10.21 -8.04
CA ALA A 60 16.64 9.32 -9.16
C ALA A 60 15.15 8.95 -9.17
N ASN A 61 14.58 8.54 -8.03
CA ASN A 61 13.17 8.19 -7.93
C ASN A 61 12.26 9.39 -8.23
N SER A 62 12.56 10.58 -7.67
CA SER A 62 11.77 11.78 -7.98
C SER A 62 11.79 12.15 -9.46
N ARG A 63 12.95 12.00 -10.13
CA ARG A 63 13.09 12.27 -11.56
C ARG A 63 12.25 11.29 -12.38
N ALA A 64 12.42 10.01 -12.14
CA ALA A 64 11.76 8.98 -12.90
C ALA A 64 10.23 8.97 -12.69
N LEU A 65 9.72 9.30 -11.48
CA LEU A 65 8.28 9.52 -11.27
C LEU A 65 7.76 10.68 -12.12
N LYS A 66 8.53 11.77 -12.22
CA LYS A 66 8.18 12.92 -13.06
C LYS A 66 8.17 12.55 -14.54
N GLU A 67 9.19 11.84 -15.03
CA GLU A 67 9.27 11.34 -16.41
C GLU A 67 8.12 10.39 -16.73
N GLY A 68 7.73 9.54 -15.78
CA GLY A 68 6.59 8.63 -15.87
C GLY A 68 5.23 9.29 -15.63
N ASN A 69 5.14 10.63 -15.53
CA ASN A 69 3.89 11.35 -15.23
C ASN A 69 3.15 10.84 -13.98
N THR A 70 3.90 10.34 -13.00
CA THR A 70 3.40 9.89 -11.71
C THR A 70 3.64 10.97 -10.65
N PHE A 71 2.62 11.33 -9.87
CA PHE A 71 2.78 12.31 -8.81
C PHE A 71 3.77 11.82 -7.75
N ASP A 72 4.85 12.60 -7.55
CA ASP A 72 5.87 12.33 -6.53
C ASP A 72 5.37 12.71 -5.13
N GLY A 73 4.91 11.72 -4.37
CA GLY A 73 4.58 11.82 -2.96
C GLY A 73 5.65 11.24 -2.04
N LEU A 74 6.89 11.06 -2.49
CA LEU A 74 7.99 10.56 -1.67
C LEU A 74 8.25 11.48 -0.49
N CYS A 75 8.35 10.90 0.72
CA CYS A 75 8.62 11.67 1.93
C CYS A 75 10.07 12.18 1.94
N PRO A 76 10.33 13.49 1.88
CA PRO A 76 11.69 14.03 1.87
C PRO A 76 12.46 13.65 3.15
N ARG A 77 13.75 13.35 3.01
CA ARG A 77 14.63 13.08 4.16
C ARG A 77 14.91 14.33 5.00
N LYS A 78 15.03 15.50 4.35
CA LYS A 78 15.33 16.79 5.02
C LYS A 78 14.04 17.40 5.59
N PRO A 79 13.97 17.72 6.89
CA PRO A 79 12.78 18.29 7.54
C PRO A 79 12.30 19.58 6.88
N ALA A 80 13.21 20.50 6.53
CA ALA A 80 12.87 21.76 5.86
C ALA A 80 12.16 21.54 4.52
N LYS A 81 12.65 20.57 3.70
CA LYS A 81 12.00 20.22 2.44
C LYS A 81 10.64 19.56 2.65
N LEU A 82 10.50 18.76 3.71
CA LEU A 82 9.21 18.17 4.08
C LEU A 82 8.22 19.28 4.46
N SER A 83 8.61 20.22 5.33
CA SER A 83 7.76 21.36 5.72
C SER A 83 7.32 22.21 4.53
N GLN A 84 8.21 22.45 3.58
CA GLN A 84 7.88 23.16 2.34
C GLN A 84 6.84 22.36 1.52
N ARG A 85 7.07 21.09 1.30
CA ARG A 85 6.13 20.23 0.53
C ARG A 85 4.80 20.00 1.20
N MET A 86 4.74 20.07 2.54
CA MET A 86 3.49 19.97 3.28
C MET A 86 2.54 21.16 3.05
N GLN A 87 3.00 22.26 2.45
CA GLN A 87 2.15 23.37 2.00
C GLN A 87 1.40 23.03 0.70
N GLU A 88 1.86 22.04 -0.07
CA GLU A 88 1.15 21.54 -1.23
C GLU A 88 -0.02 20.63 -0.77
N GLU A 89 -1.26 21.03 -1.02
CA GLU A 89 -2.45 20.31 -0.53
C GLU A 89 -2.47 18.83 -0.94
N LYS A 90 -2.15 18.54 -2.22
CA LYS A 90 -2.11 17.16 -2.73
C LYS A 90 -1.07 16.32 -2.00
N PHE A 91 0.14 16.87 -1.78
CA PHE A 91 1.20 16.19 -1.05
C PHE A 91 0.81 15.98 0.41
N ALA A 92 0.33 17.01 1.12
CA ALA A 92 -0.08 16.92 2.52
C ALA A 92 -1.20 15.89 2.73
N ARG A 93 -2.17 15.83 1.81
CA ARG A 93 -3.24 14.83 1.83
C ARG A 93 -2.70 13.41 1.69
N LEU A 94 -1.75 13.17 0.79
CA LEU A 94 -1.13 11.87 0.60
C LEU A 94 -0.27 11.46 1.79
N GLN A 95 0.51 12.37 2.36
CA GLN A 95 1.32 12.11 3.56
C GLN A 95 0.47 11.78 4.78
N ARG A 96 -0.66 12.46 4.98
CA ARG A 96 -1.63 12.09 6.03
C ARG A 96 -2.20 10.68 5.85
N ARG A 97 -2.37 10.24 4.60
CA ARG A 97 -2.79 8.87 4.30
C ARG A 97 -1.74 7.81 4.63
N ARG A 98 -0.45 8.15 4.56
CA ARG A 98 0.63 7.24 4.91
C ARG A 98 0.47 6.69 6.34
N ALA A 99 0.03 7.51 7.29
CA ALA A 99 -0.27 7.06 8.64
C ALA A 99 -1.36 5.96 8.68
N GLN A 100 -2.31 5.98 7.75
CA GLN A 100 -3.33 4.92 7.63
C GLN A 100 -2.72 3.62 7.07
N THR A 101 -1.72 3.72 6.18
CA THR A 101 -0.99 2.56 5.67
C THR A 101 -0.23 1.85 6.78
N GLU A 102 0.41 2.58 7.68
CA GLU A 102 1.08 2.00 8.85
C GLU A 102 0.10 1.21 9.73
N ALA A 103 -1.08 1.78 10.00
CA ALA A 103 -2.14 1.09 10.74
C ALA A 103 -2.63 -0.18 10.03
N ARG A 104 -2.75 -0.18 8.69
CA ARG A 104 -3.15 -1.35 7.90
C ARG A 104 -2.08 -2.43 7.86
N ILE A 105 -0.80 -2.05 7.78
CA ILE A 105 0.31 -2.99 7.95
C ILE A 105 0.21 -3.68 9.31
N GLY A 106 -0.15 -2.95 10.36
CA GLY A 106 -0.45 -3.52 11.68
C GLY A 106 -1.59 -4.54 11.61
N ILE A 107 -2.69 -4.23 10.95
CA ILE A 107 -3.83 -5.15 10.74
C ILE A 107 -3.38 -6.40 9.97
N LEU A 108 -2.61 -6.25 8.89
CA LEU A 108 -2.06 -7.39 8.14
C LEU A 108 -1.21 -8.29 9.05
N LYS A 109 -0.27 -7.71 9.78
CA LYS A 109 0.64 -8.44 10.67
C LYS A 109 -0.10 -9.18 11.76
N HIS A 110 -1.00 -8.52 12.48
CA HIS A 110 -1.68 -9.10 13.65
C HIS A 110 -2.88 -9.97 13.28
N GLY A 111 -3.64 -9.55 12.27
CA GLY A 111 -4.89 -10.22 11.90
C GLY A 111 -4.74 -11.35 10.90
N PHE A 112 -3.75 -11.29 10.01
CA PHE A 112 -3.64 -12.22 8.89
C PHE A 112 -2.34 -13.03 8.85
N LEU A 113 -1.23 -12.50 9.39
CA LEU A 113 0.06 -13.22 9.42
C LEU A 113 0.34 -13.88 10.76
N GLY A 114 -0.25 -13.37 11.84
CA GLY A 114 0.08 -13.74 13.21
C GLY A 114 1.41 -13.13 13.69
N GLN A 115 1.50 -12.84 14.98
CA GLN A 115 2.74 -12.39 15.61
C GLN A 115 3.06 -13.21 16.86
N PRO A 116 4.23 -13.87 16.89
CA PRO A 116 5.20 -14.00 15.79
C PRO A 116 4.70 -14.88 14.65
N MET A 117 5.17 -14.61 13.41
CA MET A 117 4.87 -15.47 12.27
C MET A 117 5.44 -16.88 12.52
N ARG A 118 4.56 -17.90 12.49
CA ARG A 118 4.95 -19.28 12.82
C ARG A 118 5.64 -20.02 11.67
N ALA A 119 5.56 -19.49 10.46
CA ALA A 119 6.17 -20.10 9.28
C ALA A 119 7.71 -20.14 9.40
N LYS A 120 8.29 -21.32 9.23
CA LYS A 120 9.74 -21.55 9.30
C LYS A 120 10.35 -21.64 7.90
N GLY A 121 11.48 -20.98 7.71
CA GLY A 121 12.16 -20.93 6.42
C GLY A 121 11.53 -19.90 5.46
N PHE A 122 12.32 -19.50 4.45
CA PHE A 122 11.93 -18.40 3.57
C PHE A 122 10.69 -18.73 2.73
N ALA A 123 10.68 -19.90 2.05
CA ALA A 123 9.57 -20.30 1.19
C ALA A 123 8.23 -20.38 1.93
N HIS A 124 8.21 -20.92 3.18
CA HIS A 124 6.99 -20.95 3.97
C HIS A 124 6.55 -19.57 4.43
N ARG A 125 7.49 -18.66 4.73
CA ARG A 125 7.17 -17.26 5.08
C ARG A 125 6.61 -16.49 3.87
N GLU A 126 7.17 -16.72 2.68
CA GLU A 126 6.67 -16.15 1.44
C GLU A 126 5.24 -16.63 1.14
N LEU A 127 5.00 -17.94 1.26
CA LEU A 127 3.65 -18.51 1.12
C LEU A 127 2.68 -17.96 2.18
N ALA A 128 3.12 -17.85 3.44
CA ALA A 128 2.30 -17.28 4.51
C ALA A 128 1.95 -15.80 4.23
N LEU A 129 2.90 -15.02 3.70
CA LEU A 129 2.66 -13.64 3.28
C LEU A 129 1.63 -13.59 2.14
N ALA A 130 1.76 -14.46 1.13
CA ALA A 130 0.82 -14.54 0.01
C ALA A 130 -0.61 -14.84 0.47
N TRP A 131 -0.80 -15.83 1.35
CA TRP A 131 -2.09 -16.15 1.95
C TRP A 131 -2.64 -15.02 2.81
N GLY A 132 -1.78 -14.37 3.60
CA GLY A 132 -2.16 -13.21 4.42
C GLY A 132 -2.67 -12.06 3.56
N VAL A 133 -1.96 -11.73 2.47
CA VAL A 133 -2.37 -10.69 1.51
C VAL A 133 -3.69 -11.05 0.83
N LEU A 134 -3.84 -12.28 0.34
CA LEU A 134 -5.09 -12.74 -0.29
C LEU A 134 -6.27 -12.59 0.67
N THR A 135 -6.14 -13.09 1.90
CA THR A 135 -7.20 -13.05 2.91
C THR A 135 -7.53 -11.61 3.31
N HIS A 136 -6.51 -10.76 3.49
CA HIS A 136 -6.68 -9.33 3.75
C HIS A 136 -7.46 -8.65 2.60
N ASN A 137 -7.09 -8.91 1.35
CA ASN A 137 -7.75 -8.32 0.20
C ASN A 137 -9.22 -8.76 0.08
N LEU A 138 -9.52 -10.04 0.31
CA LEU A 138 -10.90 -10.54 0.37
C LEU A 138 -11.71 -9.84 1.48
N TRP A 139 -11.12 -9.66 2.66
CA TRP A 139 -11.74 -8.93 3.76
C TRP A 139 -11.99 -7.46 3.40
N MET A 140 -11.03 -6.77 2.75
CA MET A 140 -11.20 -5.40 2.28
C MET A 140 -12.33 -5.27 1.27
N LEU A 141 -12.41 -6.18 0.28
CA LEU A 141 -13.49 -6.21 -0.71
C LEU A 141 -14.86 -6.41 -0.06
N ALA A 142 -14.96 -7.31 0.92
CA ALA A 142 -16.20 -7.53 1.68
C ALA A 142 -16.62 -6.28 2.46
N ARG A 143 -15.68 -5.56 3.08
CA ARG A 143 -15.96 -4.26 3.74
C ARG A 143 -16.47 -3.21 2.77
N MET A 144 -15.84 -3.05 1.62
CA MET A 144 -16.27 -2.09 0.61
C MET A 144 -17.70 -2.36 0.12
N ARG A 145 -18.06 -3.64 -0.08
CA ARG A 145 -19.44 -4.03 -0.42
C ARG A 145 -20.44 -3.64 0.67
N LYS A 146 -20.12 -3.87 1.95
CA LYS A 146 -20.98 -3.48 3.07
C LYS A 146 -21.19 -1.97 3.15
N ILE A 147 -20.14 -1.18 2.89
CA ILE A 147 -20.23 0.29 2.88
C ILE A 147 -21.13 0.76 1.74
N LYS A 148 -20.97 0.22 0.53
CA LYS A 148 -21.82 0.54 -0.63
C LYS A 148 -23.29 0.20 -0.37
N LYS A 149 -23.59 -0.97 0.23
CA LYS A 149 -24.96 -1.36 0.60
C LYS A 149 -25.59 -0.43 1.63
N LYS A 150 -24.82 0.06 2.61
CA LYS A 150 -25.31 1.02 3.62
C LYS A 150 -25.50 2.43 3.04
N ALA A 151 -24.74 2.80 2.02
CA ALA A 151 -24.84 4.10 1.35
C ALA A 151 -25.92 4.12 0.25
N ALA A 152 -26.41 2.97 -0.19
CA ALA A 152 -27.55 2.90 -1.12
C ALA A 152 -28.81 3.42 -0.42
N PRO A 153 -29.55 4.37 -0.99
CA PRO A 153 -30.75 4.91 -0.39
C PRO A 153 -31.79 3.80 -0.19
N LYS A 154 -32.43 3.78 1.00
CA LYS A 154 -33.50 2.82 1.40
C LYS A 154 -34.71 2.82 0.44
N ALA A 155 -34.77 3.72 -0.52
CA ALA A 155 -35.89 3.89 -1.46
C ALA A 155 -36.12 2.73 -2.44
N VAL A 156 -35.15 1.81 -2.60
CA VAL A 156 -35.30 0.67 -3.55
C VAL A 156 -35.96 -0.57 -2.89
N LEU A 157 -36.13 -0.60 -1.57
CA LEU A 157 -36.71 -1.75 -0.86
C LEU A 157 -38.22 -1.69 -0.67
N LEU A 158 -38.91 -0.61 -1.05
CA LEU A 158 -40.35 -0.42 -0.90
C LEU A 158 -41.17 -0.69 -2.16
N GLN A 159 -40.54 -0.97 -3.31
CA GLN A 159 -41.25 -1.26 -4.57
C GLN A 159 -41.36 -2.75 -4.94
N ALA A 160 -40.89 -3.65 -4.08
CA ALA A 160 -40.97 -5.10 -4.34
C ALA A 160 -42.03 -5.81 -3.51
N ALA A 161 -42.98 -5.07 -2.90
CA ALA A 161 -44.08 -5.65 -2.08
C ALA A 161 -45.43 -4.98 -2.44
N ALA A 162 -45.77 -5.02 -3.72
CA ALA A 162 -47.15 -4.77 -4.20
C ALA A 162 -47.51 -5.79 -5.28
#